data_cefd849919637f607fca033f23bf3b3e
#
_entry.id   cefd849919637f607fca033f23bf3b3e
#
_cell.length_a   1.000
_cell.length_b   1.000
_cell.length_c   1.000
_cell.angle_alpha   90.00
_cell.angle_beta   90.00
_cell.angle_gamma   90.00
#
_symmetry.space_group_name_H-M   'P 1'
#
loop_
_entity.id
_entity.type
_entity.pdbx_description
1 polymer ?
#
loop_
_entity_poly.entity_id
_entity_poly.type
_entity_poly.pdbx_seq_one_letter_code
_entity_poly.pdbx_strand_id
1 'polypeptide(L)'
;RYGTFPAGSIGWVISRERFMQGAEKWLSNLKLRASYGLVGSDKISDSNDDRFAYLQFFQGGDGYSFGVNEFGNGYSGLKEGNFANPNLTWEKARKLNVGLDASFFNERLTFSADYFFEHRYDIITNLSDGNKLGYPGIVGKDAPFINSGIVDNQGIDFEIGWNGNIGEDFRYYIKPNFTFARNKIKFMNEVSYENEWRANTGKRIDEYFVYEFDHFVYDQAEADKLNAMNGGTGFQPWGKLYPGDVVYK
;
A
#
# COMPACT_ATOMS: atom_id res chain seq x y z
N ARG A 1 9.17 -18.36 -15.06
CA ARG A 1 10.39 -17.73 -14.52
C ARG A 1 10.66 -18.24 -13.11
N TYR A 2 11.93 -18.40 -12.73
CA TYR A 2 12.35 -18.84 -11.40
C TYR A 2 13.02 -17.68 -10.69
N GLY A 3 12.85 -17.60 -9.38
CA GLY A 3 13.50 -16.61 -8.51
C GLY A 3 14.11 -17.31 -7.30
N THR A 4 15.23 -16.80 -6.80
CA THR A 4 15.85 -17.29 -5.56
C THR A 4 15.62 -16.24 -4.48
N PHE A 5 15.01 -16.64 -3.36
CA PHE A 5 14.62 -15.77 -2.27
C PHE A 5 15.18 -16.30 -0.95
N PRO A 6 16.47 -16.00 -0.65
CA PRO A 6 17.10 -16.47 0.57
C PRO A 6 16.52 -15.77 1.80
N ALA A 7 16.38 -16.53 2.89
CA ALA A 7 15.99 -16.03 4.19
C ALA A 7 16.75 -16.76 5.28
N GLY A 8 17.00 -16.08 6.38
CA GLY A 8 17.65 -16.63 7.57
C GLY A 8 17.03 -16.07 8.84
N SER A 9 17.06 -16.85 9.91
CA SER A 9 16.58 -16.41 11.21
C SER A 9 17.50 -16.93 12.32
N ILE A 10 17.56 -16.17 13.41
CA ILE A 10 18.27 -16.52 14.62
C ILE A 10 17.39 -16.26 15.83
N GLY A 11 17.50 -17.13 16.84
CA GLY A 11 16.81 -16.95 18.12
C GLY A 11 17.74 -17.26 19.27
N TRP A 12 17.71 -16.41 20.29
CA TRP A 12 18.51 -16.58 21.51
C TRP A 12 17.62 -16.57 22.73
N VAL A 13 17.64 -17.68 23.47
CA VAL A 13 16.89 -17.82 24.72
C VAL A 13 17.78 -17.37 25.87
N ILE A 14 17.75 -16.08 26.16
CA ILE A 14 18.58 -15.42 27.16
C ILE A 14 18.32 -15.98 28.56
N SER A 15 17.07 -16.28 28.89
CA SER A 15 16.68 -16.81 30.21
C SER A 15 17.33 -18.14 30.57
N ARG A 16 17.87 -18.88 29.58
CA ARG A 16 18.57 -20.16 29.83
C ARG A 16 20.07 -20.00 30.00
N GLU A 17 20.58 -18.79 29.89
CA GLU A 17 22.01 -18.54 30.06
C GLU A 17 22.41 -18.54 31.52
N ARG A 18 23.67 -18.97 31.79
CA ARG A 18 24.19 -19.07 33.16
C ARG A 18 24.14 -17.77 33.96
N PHE A 19 24.31 -16.64 33.30
CA PHE A 19 24.27 -15.33 33.97
C PHE A 19 22.83 -14.92 34.36
N MET A 20 21.80 -15.63 33.89
CA MET A 20 20.39 -15.37 34.22
C MET A 20 19.82 -16.28 35.32
N GLN A 21 20.61 -17.22 35.87
CA GLN A 21 20.15 -18.19 36.88
C GLN A 21 19.53 -17.55 38.13
N GLY A 22 19.87 -16.31 38.46
CA GLY A 22 19.25 -15.57 39.58
C GLY A 22 17.88 -14.97 39.27
N ALA A 23 17.50 -14.85 38.01
CA ALA A 23 16.26 -14.23 37.56
C ALA A 23 15.10 -15.23 37.41
N GLU A 24 15.33 -16.53 37.49
CA GLU A 24 14.32 -17.60 37.25
C GLU A 24 13.06 -17.48 38.12
N LYS A 25 13.19 -16.84 39.29
CA LYS A 25 12.06 -16.67 40.22
C LYS A 25 10.94 -15.78 39.68
N TRP A 26 11.28 -14.83 38.84
CA TRP A 26 10.32 -13.85 38.31
C TRP A 26 10.28 -13.82 36.77
N LEU A 27 11.38 -14.17 36.11
CA LEU A 27 11.51 -14.23 34.65
C LEU A 27 11.49 -15.68 34.19
N SER A 28 10.34 -16.14 33.68
CA SER A 28 10.14 -17.53 33.23
C SER A 28 10.77 -17.80 31.88
N ASN A 29 10.70 -16.83 30.96
CA ASN A 29 11.31 -16.91 29.65
C ASN A 29 11.71 -15.52 29.15
N LEU A 30 12.84 -15.45 28.47
CA LEU A 30 13.29 -14.26 27.72
C LEU A 30 13.98 -14.75 26.46
N LYS A 31 13.41 -14.42 25.31
CA LYS A 31 13.92 -14.82 24.01
C LYS A 31 13.99 -13.61 23.08
N LEU A 32 15.16 -13.42 22.48
CA LEU A 32 15.34 -12.53 21.33
C LEU A 32 15.28 -13.35 20.05
N ARG A 33 14.71 -12.75 19.02
CA ARG A 33 14.66 -13.33 17.68
C ARG A 33 14.89 -12.25 16.63
N ALA A 34 15.57 -12.62 15.58
CA ALA A 34 15.77 -11.77 14.42
C ALA A 34 15.64 -12.62 13.16
N SER A 35 15.03 -12.07 12.14
CA SER A 35 14.96 -12.67 10.82
C SER A 35 15.20 -11.63 9.75
N TYR A 36 15.88 -12.04 8.69
CA TYR A 36 16.07 -11.24 7.49
C TYR A 36 15.92 -12.12 6.27
N GLY A 37 15.16 -11.64 5.27
CA GLY A 37 14.94 -12.41 4.07
C GLY A 37 14.52 -11.57 2.89
N LEU A 38 14.70 -12.15 1.72
CA LEU A 38 14.18 -11.67 0.46
C LEU A 38 12.90 -12.46 0.13
N VAL A 39 11.84 -11.77 -0.24
CA VAL A 39 10.59 -12.36 -0.70
C VAL A 39 10.30 -11.83 -2.10
N GLY A 40 9.73 -12.66 -2.96
CA GLY A 40 9.32 -12.26 -4.30
C GLY A 40 7.84 -12.51 -4.55
N SER A 41 7.24 -11.70 -5.42
CA SER A 41 5.90 -11.87 -5.94
C SER A 41 5.91 -11.74 -7.45
N ASP A 42 5.24 -12.65 -8.16
CA ASP A 42 5.05 -12.62 -9.61
C ASP A 42 3.65 -12.13 -10.01
N LYS A 43 2.86 -11.68 -9.05
CA LYS A 43 1.53 -11.17 -9.27
C LYS A 43 1.60 -9.81 -9.95
N ILE A 44 1.14 -9.71 -11.20
CA ILE A 44 1.14 -8.46 -11.98
C ILE A 44 -0.15 -7.70 -11.72
N SER A 45 -1.30 -8.39 -11.79
CA SER A 45 -2.62 -7.86 -11.52
C SER A 45 -3.57 -8.97 -11.05
N ASP A 46 -4.82 -8.64 -10.80
CA ASP A 46 -5.87 -9.63 -10.53
C ASP A 46 -6.40 -10.28 -11.82
N SER A 47 -6.04 -9.75 -12.99
CA SER A 47 -6.39 -10.32 -14.30
C SER A 47 -5.44 -11.46 -14.67
N ASN A 48 -6.02 -12.55 -15.16
CA ASN A 48 -5.24 -13.68 -15.69
C ASN A 48 -4.51 -13.33 -16.99
N ASP A 49 -5.00 -12.36 -17.75
CA ASP A 49 -4.45 -11.96 -19.05
C ASP A 49 -3.10 -11.26 -18.90
N ASP A 50 -2.87 -10.57 -17.78
CA ASP A 50 -1.61 -9.85 -17.51
C ASP A 50 -0.45 -10.78 -17.15
N ARG A 51 -0.73 -12.04 -16.87
CA ARG A 51 0.30 -13.05 -16.51
C ARG A 51 1.40 -13.19 -17.55
N PHE A 52 1.09 -12.88 -18.81
CA PHE A 52 2.01 -12.97 -19.96
C PHE A 52 2.42 -11.59 -20.51
N ALA A 53 2.36 -10.53 -19.69
CA ALA A 53 2.69 -9.16 -20.08
C ALA A 53 4.13 -8.98 -20.63
N TYR A 54 4.97 -10.00 -20.56
CA TYR A 54 6.30 -10.05 -21.18
C TYR A 54 6.27 -10.52 -22.64
N LEU A 55 5.13 -10.98 -23.15
CA LEU A 55 4.93 -11.41 -24.53
C LEU A 55 4.05 -10.41 -25.28
N GLN A 56 4.37 -10.17 -26.54
CA GLN A 56 3.49 -9.45 -27.44
C GLN A 56 2.38 -10.38 -27.90
N PHE A 57 1.14 -9.95 -27.80
CA PHE A 57 -0.01 -10.70 -28.29
C PHE A 57 -0.94 -9.81 -29.11
N PHE A 58 -1.82 -10.45 -29.87
CA PHE A 58 -2.86 -9.80 -30.65
C PHE A 58 -4.20 -10.07 -30.02
N GLN A 59 -5.09 -9.10 -30.13
CA GLN A 59 -6.45 -9.17 -29.58
C GLN A 59 -7.47 -8.72 -30.63
N GLY A 60 -8.75 -9.00 -30.40
CA GLY A 60 -9.82 -8.48 -31.25
C GLY A 60 -9.74 -6.95 -31.33
N GLY A 61 -9.74 -6.43 -32.52
CA GLY A 61 -9.77 -5.00 -32.82
C GLY A 61 -11.15 -4.57 -33.33
N ASP A 62 -11.24 -3.30 -33.72
CA ASP A 62 -12.44 -2.77 -34.33
C ASP A 62 -12.77 -3.51 -35.62
N GLY A 63 -14.04 -3.79 -35.81
CA GLY A 63 -14.52 -4.45 -37.01
C GLY A 63 -14.53 -3.51 -38.19
N TYR A 64 -14.51 -4.08 -39.39
CA TYR A 64 -14.69 -3.36 -40.63
C TYR A 64 -15.85 -3.99 -41.42
N SER A 65 -16.74 -3.15 -41.97
CA SER A 65 -17.85 -3.60 -42.77
C SER A 65 -17.49 -3.53 -44.25
N PHE A 66 -17.58 -4.65 -44.92
CA PHE A 66 -17.43 -4.73 -46.39
C PHE A 66 -18.78 -4.99 -47.04
N GLY A 67 -19.10 -4.25 -48.11
CA GLY A 67 -20.29 -4.44 -48.89
C GLY A 67 -21.10 -3.20 -49.10
N VAL A 68 -22.07 -3.28 -50.00
CA VAL A 68 -22.92 -2.15 -50.46
C VAL A 68 -24.26 -2.10 -49.75
N ASN A 69 -24.59 -3.05 -48.87
CA ASN A 69 -25.86 -3.14 -48.18
C ASN A 69 -25.79 -2.44 -46.82
N GLU A 70 -26.89 -1.84 -46.41
CA GLU A 70 -27.03 -1.16 -45.10
C GLU A 70 -26.69 -2.06 -43.90
N PHE A 71 -26.65 -3.35 -44.08
CA PHE A 71 -26.24 -4.38 -43.11
C PHE A 71 -24.99 -5.13 -43.58
N GLY A 72 -23.98 -4.39 -44.03
CA GLY A 72 -22.71 -5.01 -44.47
C GLY A 72 -22.19 -6.04 -43.49
N ASN A 73 -21.64 -7.15 -44.00
CA ASN A 73 -20.99 -8.15 -43.15
C ASN A 73 -19.85 -7.51 -42.40
N GLY A 74 -19.97 -7.40 -41.06
CA GLY A 74 -18.94 -6.93 -40.20
C GLY A 74 -17.89 -8.04 -40.03
N TYR A 75 -16.66 -7.71 -40.30
CA TYR A 75 -15.51 -8.61 -40.04
C TYR A 75 -14.75 -8.07 -38.85
N SER A 76 -14.49 -8.91 -37.88
CA SER A 76 -13.69 -8.55 -36.72
C SER A 76 -12.25 -8.24 -37.13
N GLY A 77 -11.77 -7.09 -36.73
CA GLY A 77 -10.36 -6.71 -36.91
C GLY A 77 -9.46 -7.42 -35.91
N LEU A 78 -8.19 -7.43 -36.20
CA LEU A 78 -7.15 -7.86 -35.28
C LEU A 78 -6.21 -6.68 -35.02
N LYS A 79 -5.93 -6.39 -33.74
CA LYS A 79 -4.99 -5.35 -33.34
C LYS A 79 -3.95 -5.91 -32.39
N GLU A 80 -2.80 -5.29 -32.37
CA GLU A 80 -1.81 -5.58 -31.34
C GLU A 80 -2.35 -5.20 -29.97
N GLY A 81 -2.12 -6.05 -28.98
CA GLY A 81 -2.39 -5.77 -27.57
C GLY A 81 -1.39 -4.76 -26.98
N ASN A 82 -1.35 -4.70 -25.67
CA ASN A 82 -0.45 -3.81 -24.93
C ASN A 82 1.02 -4.07 -25.29
N PHE A 83 1.86 -3.05 -25.12
CA PHE A 83 3.29 -3.22 -25.31
C PHE A 83 3.84 -4.29 -24.35
N ALA A 84 4.54 -5.27 -24.91
CA ALA A 84 5.23 -6.28 -24.13
C ALA A 84 6.46 -5.69 -23.42
N ASN A 85 6.74 -6.18 -22.21
CA ASN A 85 7.99 -5.90 -21.54
C ASN A 85 8.78 -7.20 -21.27
N PRO A 86 9.69 -7.60 -22.16
CA PRO A 86 10.50 -8.81 -21.96
C PRO A 86 11.35 -8.79 -20.68
N ASN A 87 11.66 -7.59 -20.16
CA ASN A 87 12.48 -7.39 -18.97
C ASN A 87 11.66 -7.41 -17.66
N LEU A 88 10.34 -7.62 -17.75
CA LEU A 88 9.50 -7.69 -16.56
C LEU A 88 10.01 -8.79 -15.63
N THR A 89 10.21 -8.46 -14.36
CA THR A 89 10.73 -9.36 -13.33
C THR A 89 9.82 -9.39 -12.10
N TRP A 90 10.17 -10.21 -11.13
CA TRP A 90 9.48 -10.31 -9.85
C TRP A 90 9.57 -9.01 -9.06
N GLU A 91 8.48 -8.64 -8.41
CA GLU A 91 8.55 -7.72 -7.30
C GLU A 91 9.33 -8.36 -6.17
N LYS A 92 10.12 -7.55 -5.45
CA LYS A 92 10.98 -8.04 -4.38
C LYS A 92 10.78 -7.21 -3.12
N ALA A 93 10.82 -7.91 -1.97
CA ALA A 93 10.78 -7.27 -0.67
C ALA A 93 11.90 -7.81 0.22
N ARG A 94 12.72 -6.91 0.74
CA ARG A 94 13.65 -7.20 1.83
C ARG A 94 12.92 -6.98 3.14
N LYS A 95 12.80 -8.04 3.94
CA LYS A 95 12.09 -8.01 5.21
C LYS A 95 13.05 -8.25 6.36
N LEU A 96 13.02 -7.34 7.32
CA LEU A 96 13.69 -7.46 8.62
C LEU A 96 12.62 -7.54 9.69
N ASN A 97 12.73 -8.50 10.59
CA ASN A 97 11.93 -8.56 11.79
C ASN A 97 12.88 -8.81 12.99
N VAL A 98 12.70 -8.04 14.06
CA VAL A 98 13.38 -8.23 15.33
C VAL A 98 12.32 -8.29 16.41
N GLY A 99 12.31 -9.39 17.17
CA GLY A 99 11.29 -9.65 18.17
C GLY A 99 11.88 -10.00 19.53
N LEU A 100 11.12 -9.67 20.55
CA LEU A 100 11.38 -9.99 21.96
C LEU A 100 10.15 -10.71 22.52
N ASP A 101 10.36 -11.90 23.04
CA ASP A 101 9.34 -12.66 23.79
C ASP A 101 9.80 -12.76 25.26
N ALA A 102 8.96 -12.36 26.18
CA ALA A 102 9.21 -12.45 27.61
C ALA A 102 8.01 -13.03 28.34
N SER A 103 8.27 -13.86 29.34
CA SER A 103 7.23 -14.32 30.27
C SER A 103 7.73 -14.23 31.71
N PHE A 104 6.79 -13.86 32.59
CA PHE A 104 7.08 -13.58 33.99
C PHE A 104 6.12 -14.34 34.90
N PHE A 105 6.54 -14.58 36.15
CA PHE A 105 5.71 -15.13 37.21
C PHE A 105 5.07 -16.47 36.83
N ASN A 106 5.86 -17.41 36.33
CA ASN A 106 5.39 -18.71 35.85
C ASN A 106 4.34 -18.57 34.74
N GLU A 107 4.66 -17.74 33.73
CA GLU A 107 3.83 -17.49 32.55
C GLU A 107 2.47 -16.80 32.84
N ARG A 108 2.32 -16.20 34.03
CA ARG A 108 1.13 -15.39 34.31
C ARG A 108 1.10 -14.12 33.49
N LEU A 109 2.25 -13.47 33.34
CA LEU A 109 2.40 -12.30 32.49
C LEU A 109 3.27 -12.67 31.27
N THR A 110 2.75 -12.49 30.08
CA THR A 110 3.47 -12.68 28.82
C THR A 110 3.56 -11.37 28.07
N PHE A 111 4.68 -11.15 27.41
CA PHE A 111 4.92 -9.97 26.59
C PHE A 111 5.60 -10.42 25.30
N SER A 112 5.12 -9.93 24.17
CA SER A 112 5.76 -10.09 22.87
C SER A 112 5.79 -8.76 22.16
N ALA A 113 6.92 -8.38 21.62
CA ALA A 113 7.09 -7.17 20.83
C ALA A 113 7.93 -7.46 19.61
N ASP A 114 7.48 -6.97 18.48
CA ASP A 114 8.15 -7.10 17.19
C ASP A 114 8.32 -5.73 16.53
N TYR A 115 9.50 -5.47 16.06
CA TYR A 115 9.77 -4.41 15.09
C TYR A 115 9.97 -5.03 13.73
N PHE A 116 9.25 -4.53 12.73
CA PHE A 116 9.43 -4.97 11.35
C PHE A 116 9.77 -3.79 10.44
N PHE A 117 10.61 -4.09 9.44
CA PHE A 117 10.94 -3.19 8.34
C PHE A 117 10.90 -3.97 7.04
N GLU A 118 10.17 -3.45 6.07
CA GLU A 118 10.06 -3.99 4.72
C GLU A 118 10.45 -2.93 3.70
N HIS A 119 11.43 -3.24 2.88
CA HIS A 119 11.81 -2.44 1.71
C HIS A 119 11.38 -3.21 0.47
N ARG A 120 10.28 -2.76 -0.13
CA ARG A 120 9.72 -3.33 -1.35
C ARG A 120 10.19 -2.52 -2.56
N TYR A 121 10.75 -3.20 -3.54
CA TYR A 121 11.31 -2.61 -4.75
C TYR A 121 11.00 -3.46 -5.98
N ASP A 122 11.28 -2.94 -7.16
CA ASP A 122 10.86 -3.55 -8.42
C ASP A 122 9.33 -3.77 -8.47
N ILE A 123 8.55 -2.93 -7.78
CA ILE A 123 7.09 -3.03 -7.77
C ILE A 123 6.59 -2.82 -9.20
N ILE A 124 5.73 -3.74 -9.64
CA ILE A 124 5.17 -3.68 -11.00
C ILE A 124 4.13 -2.58 -11.06
N THR A 125 4.32 -1.64 -11.97
CA THR A 125 3.42 -0.52 -12.19
C THR A 125 2.97 -0.48 -13.64
N ASN A 126 1.69 -0.14 -13.85
CA ASN A 126 1.17 0.16 -15.17
C ASN A 126 1.38 1.67 -15.45
N LEU A 127 2.02 2.00 -16.56
CA LEU A 127 2.26 3.37 -16.97
C LEU A 127 1.06 4.04 -17.66
N SER A 128 -0.01 3.28 -17.94
CA SER A 128 -1.23 3.81 -18.57
C SER A 128 -2.12 4.60 -17.59
N ASP A 129 -1.88 4.51 -16.29
CA ASP A 129 -2.59 5.29 -15.29
C ASP A 129 -2.27 6.79 -15.44
N GLY A 130 -3.29 7.62 -15.56
CA GLY A 130 -3.24 9.03 -15.96
C GLY A 130 -2.29 9.95 -15.19
N ASN A 131 -1.80 9.53 -14.03
CA ASN A 131 -0.84 10.30 -13.20
C ASN A 131 0.59 9.77 -13.28
N LYS A 132 0.88 8.86 -14.21
CA LYS A 132 2.20 8.27 -14.38
C LYS A 132 2.83 8.74 -15.70
N LEU A 133 4.16 8.78 -15.76
CA LEU A 133 4.90 9.01 -16.98
C LEU A 133 4.71 7.80 -17.91
N GLY A 134 3.71 7.87 -18.75
CA GLY A 134 3.35 6.83 -19.70
C GLY A 134 3.47 7.26 -21.14
N TYR A 135 3.01 6.42 -22.01
CA TYR A 135 2.91 6.73 -23.43
C TYR A 135 1.73 7.67 -23.68
N PRO A 136 1.87 8.67 -24.59
CA PRO A 136 0.75 9.46 -25.02
C PRO A 136 -0.33 8.59 -25.66
N GLY A 137 -1.62 8.85 -25.37
CA GLY A 137 -2.74 8.07 -25.90
C GLY A 137 -2.81 8.02 -27.43
N ILE A 138 -2.20 9.00 -28.14
CA ILE A 138 -2.10 9.03 -29.59
C ILE A 138 -1.33 7.84 -30.17
N VAL A 139 -0.54 7.15 -29.36
CA VAL A 139 0.15 5.90 -29.78
C VAL A 139 -0.83 4.77 -30.06
N GLY A 140 -2.06 4.86 -29.52
CA GLY A 140 -3.11 3.85 -29.73
C GLY A 140 -2.90 2.53 -29.02
N LYS A 141 -1.95 2.45 -28.13
CA LYS A 141 -1.64 1.26 -27.29
C LYS A 141 -1.43 1.67 -25.84
N ASP A 142 -1.81 0.80 -24.94
CA ASP A 142 -1.48 0.98 -23.54
C ASP A 142 0.00 0.78 -23.25
N ALA A 143 0.53 1.52 -22.31
CA ALA A 143 1.90 1.40 -21.90
C ALA A 143 2.18 0.04 -21.23
N PRO A 144 3.40 -0.48 -21.34
CA PRO A 144 3.77 -1.75 -20.75
C PRO A 144 3.80 -1.67 -19.22
N PHE A 145 3.68 -2.82 -18.58
CA PHE A 145 4.04 -2.96 -17.17
C PHE A 145 5.56 -2.85 -17.00
N ILE A 146 5.99 -2.12 -15.99
CA ILE A 146 7.40 -1.98 -15.66
C ILE A 146 7.65 -2.20 -14.16
N ASN A 147 8.86 -2.61 -13.81
CA ASN A 147 9.32 -2.73 -12.43
C ASN A 147 9.97 -1.41 -12.01
N SER A 148 9.22 -0.50 -11.37
CA SER A 148 9.74 0.83 -11.05
C SER A 148 9.36 1.37 -9.68
N GLY A 149 8.36 0.79 -9.00
CA GLY A 149 7.93 1.28 -7.70
C GLY A 149 8.84 0.87 -6.55
N ILE A 150 9.02 1.77 -5.57
CA ILE A 150 9.74 1.50 -4.32
C ILE A 150 8.91 2.02 -3.15
N VAL A 151 8.66 1.15 -2.16
CA VAL A 151 7.90 1.47 -0.96
C VAL A 151 8.60 0.89 0.26
N ASP A 152 8.77 1.71 1.28
CA ASP A 152 9.19 1.26 2.61
C ASP A 152 7.95 1.10 3.50
N ASN A 153 7.93 0.06 4.31
CA ASN A 153 6.93 -0.15 5.34
C ASN A 153 7.63 -0.57 6.64
N GLN A 154 7.28 0.06 7.74
CA GLN A 154 7.83 -0.26 9.05
C GLN A 154 6.78 -0.15 10.12
N GLY A 155 6.97 -0.89 11.18
CA GLY A 155 6.02 -0.85 12.27
C GLY A 155 6.48 -1.64 13.49
N ILE A 156 5.61 -1.61 14.46
CA ILE A 156 5.75 -2.35 15.71
C ILE A 156 4.45 -3.11 15.99
N ASP A 157 4.59 -4.35 16.41
CA ASP A 157 3.51 -5.15 16.95
C ASP A 157 3.85 -5.45 18.41
N PHE A 158 2.91 -5.30 19.31
CA PHE A 158 3.11 -5.80 20.66
C PHE A 158 1.86 -6.42 21.23
N GLU A 159 2.07 -7.37 22.11
CA GLU A 159 1.05 -8.13 22.78
C GLU A 159 1.43 -8.30 24.25
N ILE A 160 0.46 -8.09 25.14
CA ILE A 160 0.60 -8.36 26.56
C ILE A 160 -0.47 -9.35 26.96
N GLY A 161 -0.08 -10.45 27.59
CA GLY A 161 -1.02 -11.46 28.08
C GLY A 161 -0.98 -11.56 29.61
N TRP A 162 -2.14 -11.67 30.22
CA TRP A 162 -2.27 -11.96 31.64
C TRP A 162 -3.16 -13.18 31.85
N ASN A 163 -2.62 -14.17 32.54
CA ASN A 163 -3.34 -15.39 32.96
C ASN A 163 -3.57 -15.36 34.46
N GLY A 164 -4.81 -15.39 34.89
CA GLY A 164 -5.18 -15.35 36.29
C GLY A 164 -6.16 -16.43 36.68
N ASN A 165 -6.16 -16.76 37.97
CA ASN A 165 -7.11 -17.69 38.56
C ASN A 165 -7.85 -16.98 39.72
N ILE A 166 -9.14 -17.20 39.83
CA ILE A 166 -9.97 -16.80 40.96
C ILE A 166 -10.48 -18.07 41.62
N GLY A 167 -9.96 -18.38 42.82
CA GLY A 167 -10.19 -19.66 43.45
C GLY A 167 -9.53 -20.82 42.69
N GLU A 168 -10.09 -22.04 42.82
CA GLU A 168 -9.57 -23.24 42.16
C GLU A 168 -10.26 -23.52 40.83
N ASP A 169 -11.47 -23.03 40.62
CA ASP A 169 -12.33 -23.39 39.49
C ASP A 169 -12.39 -22.38 38.36
N PHE A 170 -12.07 -21.10 38.61
CA PHE A 170 -12.20 -20.04 37.61
C PHE A 170 -10.84 -19.57 37.09
N ARG A 171 -10.60 -19.78 35.79
CA ARG A 171 -9.41 -19.29 35.09
C ARG A 171 -9.83 -18.25 34.07
N TYR A 172 -9.07 -17.17 33.98
CA TYR A 172 -9.29 -16.13 32.98
C TYR A 172 -7.97 -15.71 32.34
N TYR A 173 -8.06 -15.22 31.10
CA TYR A 173 -6.95 -14.58 30.42
C TYR A 173 -7.41 -13.28 29.76
N ILE A 174 -6.50 -12.32 29.72
CA ILE A 174 -6.68 -11.04 29.04
C ILE A 174 -5.45 -10.85 28.16
N LYS A 175 -5.67 -10.57 26.87
CA LYS A 175 -4.59 -10.52 25.89
C LYS A 175 -4.76 -9.38 24.88
N PRO A 176 -4.57 -8.11 25.32
CA PRO A 176 -4.55 -6.98 24.41
C PRO A 176 -3.37 -7.07 23.46
N ASN A 177 -3.60 -6.71 22.21
CA ASN A 177 -2.59 -6.53 21.19
C ASN A 177 -2.68 -5.14 20.57
N PHE A 178 -1.57 -4.65 20.05
CA PHE A 178 -1.49 -3.38 19.38
C PHE A 178 -0.52 -3.49 18.19
N THR A 179 -0.96 -2.99 17.06
CA THR A 179 -0.17 -2.91 15.83
C THR A 179 -0.12 -1.46 15.35
N PHE A 180 1.07 -0.98 15.09
CA PHE A 180 1.27 0.28 14.40
C PHE A 180 2.19 0.08 13.21
N ALA A 181 1.69 0.41 12.03
CA ALA A 181 2.45 0.33 10.79
C ALA A 181 2.37 1.63 9.98
N ARG A 182 3.46 2.00 9.35
CA ARG A 182 3.52 3.17 8.49
C ARG A 182 4.33 2.86 7.23
N ASN A 183 3.69 3.01 6.09
CA ASN A 183 4.35 2.92 4.79
C ASN A 183 4.76 4.30 4.28
N LYS A 184 5.69 4.32 3.32
CA LYS A 184 6.13 5.50 2.60
C LYS A 184 6.54 5.14 1.19
N ILE A 185 5.96 5.79 0.21
CA ILE A 185 6.37 5.70 -1.19
C ILE A 185 7.73 6.40 -1.33
N LYS A 186 8.77 5.64 -1.66
CA LYS A 186 10.13 6.17 -1.86
C LYS A 186 10.33 6.61 -3.30
N PHE A 187 9.75 5.88 -4.22
CA PHE A 187 9.79 6.18 -5.63
C PHE A 187 8.53 5.65 -6.32
N MET A 188 7.97 6.48 -7.17
CA MET A 188 6.88 6.16 -8.08
C MET A 188 7.12 6.91 -9.38
N ASN A 189 6.81 6.29 -10.52
CA ASN A 189 6.99 6.91 -11.82
C ASN A 189 5.82 7.88 -12.09
N GLU A 190 5.93 9.09 -11.54
CA GLU A 190 4.93 10.15 -11.62
C GLU A 190 5.31 11.23 -12.61
N VAL A 191 4.31 11.93 -13.14
CA VAL A 191 4.52 13.19 -13.89
C VAL A 191 5.03 14.27 -12.93
N SER A 192 5.78 15.23 -13.46
CA SER A 192 6.16 16.41 -12.68
C SER A 192 4.93 17.28 -12.44
N TYR A 193 4.58 17.50 -11.20
CA TYR A 193 3.49 18.39 -10.81
C TYR A 193 4.02 19.79 -10.51
N GLU A 194 3.28 20.81 -10.90
CA GLU A 194 3.56 22.19 -10.52
C GLU A 194 3.52 22.38 -9.00
N ASN A 195 2.59 21.69 -8.35
CA ASN A 195 2.41 21.71 -6.92
C ASN A 195 2.87 20.37 -6.29
N GLU A 196 3.89 20.41 -5.45
CA GLU A 196 4.48 19.23 -4.80
C GLU A 196 3.48 18.43 -3.97
N TRP A 197 2.44 19.08 -3.41
CA TRP A 197 1.42 18.39 -2.64
C TRP A 197 0.60 17.36 -3.46
N ARG A 198 0.62 17.46 -4.79
CA ARG A 198 -0.05 16.50 -5.69
C ARG A 198 0.77 15.22 -5.90
N ALA A 199 2.07 15.26 -5.66
CA ALA A 199 2.91 14.09 -5.79
C ALA A 199 2.61 13.05 -4.71
N ASN A 200 2.60 11.77 -5.07
CA ASN A 200 2.43 10.65 -4.15
C ASN A 200 3.77 10.20 -3.56
N THR A 201 4.87 10.42 -4.27
CA THR A 201 6.22 10.12 -3.77
C THR A 201 6.51 10.89 -2.49
N GLY A 202 6.95 10.19 -1.48
CA GLY A 202 7.21 10.74 -0.15
C GLY A 202 6.04 10.64 0.82
N LYS A 203 4.85 10.28 0.34
CA LYS A 203 3.62 10.11 1.12
C LYS A 203 3.31 8.64 1.40
N ARG A 204 2.23 8.41 2.13
CA ARG A 204 1.69 7.07 2.38
C ARG A 204 0.89 6.59 1.17
N ILE A 205 0.80 5.27 0.95
CA ILE A 205 0.03 4.68 -0.16
C ILE A 205 -1.44 5.08 -0.10
N ASP A 206 -2.03 5.07 1.11
CA ASP A 206 -3.46 5.33 1.32
C ASP A 206 -3.70 6.74 1.89
N GLU A 207 -2.94 7.73 1.45
CA GLU A 207 -3.14 9.11 1.85
C GLU A 207 -4.24 9.73 1.01
N TYR A 208 -5.32 10.15 1.68
CA TYR A 208 -6.43 10.82 1.04
C TYR A 208 -6.14 12.31 0.89
N PHE A 209 -6.37 12.83 -0.30
CA PHE A 209 -6.39 14.27 -0.53
C PHE A 209 -7.82 14.76 -0.33
N VAL A 210 -8.01 15.53 0.70
CA VAL A 210 -9.31 16.10 1.05
C VAL A 210 -9.16 17.61 1.23
N TYR A 211 -10.23 18.32 0.98
CA TYR A 211 -10.29 19.72 1.34
C TYR A 211 -10.40 19.85 2.87
N GLU A 212 -9.59 20.73 3.43
CA GLU A 212 -9.64 20.99 4.88
C GLU A 212 -10.87 21.83 5.18
N PHE A 213 -11.71 21.35 6.09
CA PHE A 213 -12.86 22.10 6.60
C PHE A 213 -12.39 23.40 7.28
N ASP A 214 -13.03 24.52 6.93
CA ASP A 214 -12.83 25.80 7.61
C ASP A 214 -14.01 26.10 8.53
N HIS A 215 -15.15 26.44 7.94
CA HIS A 215 -16.39 26.75 8.69
C HIS A 215 -17.64 26.49 7.83
N PHE A 216 -18.81 26.62 8.46
CA PHE A 216 -20.08 26.68 7.73
C PHE A 216 -20.42 28.12 7.41
N VAL A 217 -20.95 28.38 6.22
CA VAL A 217 -21.48 29.69 5.84
C VAL A 217 -22.59 30.07 6.82
N TYR A 218 -22.39 31.16 7.55
CA TYR A 218 -23.28 31.54 8.64
C TYR A 218 -24.59 32.14 8.17
N ASP A 219 -24.53 33.09 7.22
CA ASP A 219 -25.69 33.81 6.73
C ASP A 219 -25.59 34.13 5.22
N GLN A 220 -26.66 34.77 4.69
CA GLN A 220 -26.71 35.16 3.28
C GLN A 220 -25.68 36.24 2.93
N ALA A 221 -25.34 37.13 3.85
CA ALA A 221 -24.39 38.21 3.59
C ALA A 221 -22.97 37.64 3.41
N GLU A 222 -22.61 36.62 4.17
CA GLU A 222 -21.36 35.89 4.01
C GLU A 222 -21.35 35.08 2.71
N ALA A 223 -22.44 34.37 2.40
CA ALA A 223 -22.60 33.67 1.13
C ALA A 223 -22.38 34.59 -0.07
N ASP A 224 -23.03 35.76 -0.07
CA ASP A 224 -22.91 36.73 -1.15
C ASP A 224 -21.50 37.28 -1.29
N LYS A 225 -20.81 37.53 -0.17
CA LYS A 225 -19.41 37.94 -0.14
C LYS A 225 -18.48 36.88 -0.74
N LEU A 226 -18.62 35.63 -0.34
CA LEU A 226 -17.81 34.52 -0.86
C LEU A 226 -18.10 34.27 -2.35
N ASN A 227 -19.36 34.35 -2.77
CA ASN A 227 -19.75 34.18 -4.17
C ASN A 227 -19.28 35.33 -5.07
N ALA A 228 -19.06 36.52 -4.53
CA ALA A 228 -18.52 37.66 -5.28
C ALA A 228 -16.99 37.63 -5.46
N MET A 229 -16.28 36.73 -4.77
CA MET A 229 -14.83 36.59 -4.89
C MET A 229 -14.44 36.08 -6.30
N ASN A 230 -13.18 36.28 -6.64
CA ASN A 230 -12.59 35.84 -7.90
C ASN A 230 -13.33 36.33 -9.15
N GLY A 231 -13.79 37.59 -9.12
CA GLY A 231 -14.50 38.18 -10.26
C GLY A 231 -15.91 37.63 -10.48
N GLY A 232 -16.55 37.09 -9.44
CA GLY A 232 -17.90 36.51 -9.51
C GLY A 232 -17.94 35.02 -9.82
N THR A 233 -16.76 34.36 -9.92
CA THR A 233 -16.68 32.90 -10.08
C THR A 233 -16.84 32.16 -8.74
N GLY A 234 -16.83 32.92 -7.62
CA GLY A 234 -16.96 32.39 -6.27
C GLY A 234 -15.64 32.01 -5.62
N PHE A 235 -15.68 31.82 -4.30
CA PHE A 235 -14.52 31.34 -3.53
C PHE A 235 -14.18 29.90 -3.87
N GLN A 236 -15.21 29.06 -4.08
CA GLN A 236 -15.06 27.63 -4.41
C GLN A 236 -15.39 27.38 -5.89
N PRO A 237 -14.58 26.54 -6.60
CA PRO A 237 -14.72 26.34 -8.04
C PRO A 237 -15.94 25.50 -8.48
N TRP A 238 -16.61 24.84 -7.56
CA TRP A 238 -17.70 23.91 -7.86
C TRP A 238 -19.12 24.47 -7.71
N GLY A 239 -19.26 25.77 -7.40
CA GLY A 239 -20.58 26.39 -7.39
C GLY A 239 -20.77 27.49 -6.35
N LYS A 240 -21.97 28.05 -6.34
CA LYS A 240 -22.36 29.07 -5.38
C LYS A 240 -22.59 28.47 -4.00
N LEU A 241 -22.21 29.23 -2.99
CA LEU A 241 -22.41 28.90 -1.58
C LEU A 241 -23.71 29.51 -1.09
N TYR A 242 -24.36 28.79 -0.20
CA TYR A 242 -25.58 29.19 0.49
C TYR A 242 -25.38 29.07 2.01
N PRO A 243 -26.20 29.76 2.84
CA PRO A 243 -26.16 29.59 4.27
C PRO A 243 -26.27 28.12 4.69
N GLY A 244 -25.34 27.64 5.51
CA GLY A 244 -25.22 26.24 5.92
C GLY A 244 -24.28 25.38 5.08
N ASP A 245 -23.81 25.86 3.93
CA ASP A 245 -22.81 25.16 3.15
C ASP A 245 -21.43 25.18 3.82
N VAL A 246 -20.59 24.24 3.45
CA VAL A 246 -19.23 24.12 3.98
C VAL A 246 -18.25 24.97 3.18
N VAL A 247 -17.47 25.77 3.88
CA VAL A 247 -16.30 26.45 3.33
C VAL A 247 -15.07 25.63 3.61
N TYR A 248 -14.23 25.46 2.59
CA TYR A 248 -12.95 24.76 2.68
C TYR A 248 -11.79 25.73 2.55
N LYS A 249 -10.65 25.39 3.18
CA LYS A 249 -9.40 26.14 3.05
C LYS A 249 -8.69 25.88 1.72
#